data_d8ffea62a644cc42f2287775b688e835
#
_entry.id   d8ffea62a644cc42f2287775b688e835
#
_cell.length_a   1.000
_cell.length_b   1.000
_cell.length_c   1.000
_cell.angle_alpha   90.00
_cell.angle_beta   90.00
_cell.angle_gamma   90.00
#
_symmetry.space_group_name_H-M   'P 1'
#
loop_
_entity.id
_entity.type
_entity.pdbx_description
1 polymer ?
#
loop_
_entity_poly.entity_id
_entity_poly.type
_entity_poly.pdbx_seq_one_letter_code
_entity_poly.pdbx_strand_id
1 'polypeptide(L)'
;MTIVMATMAWGFCAAQDASKESYSGTVVAEEGAWCWFADPRALHYENAAGTINATYLGYIDVHGNVMATQYDWVKKHKTDVLVRSFFQPDDHNNPTFVVLPDERVMIFYTRHTDEPKIWYRISRKPGDITALGEEKFLATANNTTYPSPFILSDDPQHIYLCWRGISWHPTIARLTIPDGDDNCQFDFGPKQIVQSTGARPYAKYQSNGKDKIYVSYTTGHPDNEMPDWLYFNVIDINKGNGPILRDLKGNQLSVIAEGVHHVNKSEGYAKDHPAAIVDNTPGIRNWVWQIALDKDENPVIAYPHIDDAKTSHAYWYARWTGSEWRRTWVQHAGHAFHQNWNRTERCYSGGMTLDPDNINDMYLSIPTKDGQFDKDGVYEIWRYTISDDGQISDSKQITKNSEKNNSRPFIIPGSKNSPLRLAWMNGDYYYWMVQKNYPMGYPTNIRMDCQWQEKQTKKDRKVKTINKEVVMDAEAYAGVVLKKGNMTYAIDNDYYPVVTIGNKSYRSQNVLLVSDNWAQNSTGTTGDNHPTKLTTWNLTLTYDGKVLTCYRNGLVDQVIETKELSF
;
A
#
# COMPACT_ATOMS: atom_id res chain seq x y z
N MET A 1 -43.83 71.13 -26.91
CA MET A 1 -43.59 70.35 -25.67
C MET A 1 -43.43 68.91 -26.07
N THR A 2 -42.23 68.49 -26.39
CA THR A 2 -41.91 67.20 -26.99
C THR A 2 -41.29 66.33 -25.90
N ILE A 3 -41.97 65.26 -25.54
CA ILE A 3 -41.51 64.29 -24.53
C ILE A 3 -40.61 63.27 -25.23
N VAL A 4 -39.34 63.25 -24.80
CA VAL A 4 -38.38 62.20 -25.21
C VAL A 4 -38.50 61.08 -24.22
N MET A 5 -38.97 59.89 -24.66
CA MET A 5 -38.88 58.65 -23.87
C MET A 5 -37.50 58.04 -24.04
N ALA A 6 -36.76 57.94 -22.94
CA ALA A 6 -35.51 57.18 -22.87
C ALA A 6 -35.82 55.73 -22.54
N THR A 7 -35.58 54.82 -23.48
CA THR A 7 -35.63 53.39 -23.26
C THR A 7 -34.34 52.91 -22.58
N MET A 8 -34.44 52.54 -21.32
CA MET A 8 -33.35 51.80 -20.63
C MET A 8 -33.34 50.37 -21.13
N ALA A 9 -32.31 50.02 -21.88
CA ALA A 9 -32.00 48.62 -22.20
C ALA A 9 -31.31 48.00 -20.97
N TRP A 10 -31.98 47.07 -20.32
CA TRP A 10 -31.37 46.21 -19.31
C TRP A 10 -30.56 45.16 -20.06
N GLY A 11 -29.21 45.34 -20.03
CA GLY A 11 -28.27 44.29 -20.43
C GLY A 11 -28.30 43.15 -19.39
N PHE A 12 -28.89 42.02 -19.75
CA PHE A 12 -28.67 40.76 -19.04
C PHE A 12 -27.22 40.38 -19.27
N CYS A 13 -26.36 40.63 -18.29
CA CYS A 13 -25.11 39.93 -18.17
C CYS A 13 -25.44 38.48 -17.86
N ALA A 14 -25.42 37.59 -18.87
CA ALA A 14 -25.34 36.19 -18.65
C ALA A 14 -24.03 35.93 -17.88
N ALA A 15 -24.15 35.61 -16.61
CA ALA A 15 -23.03 35.03 -15.87
C ALA A 15 -22.62 33.78 -16.64
N GLN A 16 -21.48 33.83 -17.31
CA GLN A 16 -20.83 32.62 -17.78
C GLN A 16 -20.60 31.75 -16.55
N ASP A 17 -21.33 30.64 -16.48
CA ASP A 17 -21.00 29.54 -15.58
C ASP A 17 -19.55 29.16 -15.92
N ALA A 18 -18.62 29.61 -15.07
CA ALA A 18 -17.26 29.10 -15.11
C ALA A 18 -17.40 27.59 -14.94
N SER A 19 -17.18 26.83 -16.00
CA SER A 19 -17.20 25.37 -15.97
C SER A 19 -16.35 24.97 -14.78
N LYS A 20 -16.96 24.31 -13.79
CA LYS A 20 -16.25 23.84 -12.60
C LYS A 20 -15.19 22.88 -13.09
N GLU A 21 -13.94 23.31 -13.09
CA GLU A 21 -12.80 22.50 -13.49
C GLU A 21 -12.79 21.24 -12.63
N SER A 22 -12.87 20.07 -13.26
CA SER A 22 -12.80 18.78 -12.59
C SER A 22 -11.36 18.29 -12.55
N TYR A 23 -10.91 17.83 -11.42
CA TYR A 23 -9.58 17.24 -11.24
C TYR A 23 -9.62 16.08 -10.24
N SER A 24 -9.32 14.88 -10.70
CA SER A 24 -9.21 13.68 -9.88
C SER A 24 -7.89 12.91 -10.10
N GLY A 25 -6.84 13.62 -10.57
CA GLY A 25 -5.51 13.07 -10.78
C GLY A 25 -5.33 12.27 -12.08
N THR A 26 -4.11 11.79 -12.29
CA THR A 26 -3.72 10.94 -13.41
C THR A 26 -3.77 9.47 -13.02
N VAL A 27 -4.27 8.59 -13.89
CA VAL A 27 -4.36 7.15 -13.61
C VAL A 27 -2.96 6.52 -13.63
N VAL A 28 -2.64 5.81 -12.55
CA VAL A 28 -1.44 4.95 -12.43
C VAL A 28 -1.77 3.54 -12.88
N ALA A 29 -2.86 2.98 -12.36
CA ALA A 29 -3.34 1.64 -12.69
C ALA A 29 -4.85 1.70 -12.84
N GLU A 30 -5.39 1.08 -13.89
CA GLU A 30 -6.84 1.09 -14.19
C GLU A 30 -7.65 0.30 -13.17
N GLU A 31 -7.06 -0.73 -12.59
CA GLU A 31 -7.63 -1.52 -11.51
C GLU A 31 -6.61 -1.66 -10.38
N GLY A 32 -7.02 -1.37 -9.16
CA GLY A 32 -6.12 -1.53 -8.02
C GLY A 32 -6.70 -1.00 -6.72
N ALA A 33 -6.32 -1.68 -5.65
CA ALA A 33 -6.63 -1.27 -4.29
C ALA A 33 -5.48 -1.56 -3.34
N TRP A 34 -5.44 -0.83 -2.23
CA TRP A 34 -4.54 -1.07 -1.11
C TRP A 34 -5.19 -0.79 0.22
N CYS A 35 -4.69 -1.44 1.24
CA CYS A 35 -4.95 -1.11 2.63
C CYS A 35 -3.85 -0.16 3.15
N TRP A 36 -4.02 0.37 4.35
CA TRP A 36 -3.05 1.29 4.97
C TRP A 36 -2.15 0.62 6.02
N PHE A 37 -2.33 -0.68 6.32
CA PHE A 37 -1.55 -1.33 7.38
C PHE A 37 -0.15 -1.74 6.94
N ALA A 38 0.03 -2.19 5.71
CA ALA A 38 1.33 -2.57 5.16
C ALA A 38 2.00 -1.37 4.47
N ASP A 39 3.14 -0.92 4.97
CA ASP A 39 3.88 0.21 4.41
C ASP A 39 5.40 -0.06 4.39
N PRO A 40 6.14 0.61 3.46
CA PRO A 40 5.64 1.53 2.44
C PRO A 40 5.00 0.79 1.27
N ARG A 41 3.73 1.07 0.97
CA ARG A 41 3.01 0.56 -0.23
C ARG A 41 3.39 1.29 -1.52
N ALA A 42 4.09 2.40 -1.40
CA ALA A 42 4.81 3.08 -2.46
C ALA A 42 6.10 3.66 -1.90
N LEU A 43 7.15 3.74 -2.73
CA LEU A 43 8.46 4.20 -2.33
C LEU A 43 9.11 4.93 -3.50
N HIS A 44 9.73 6.06 -3.24
CA HIS A 44 10.61 6.74 -4.18
C HIS A 44 12.06 6.56 -3.77
N TYR A 45 12.91 6.21 -4.73
CA TYR A 45 14.35 6.07 -4.52
C TYR A 45 15.14 6.80 -5.60
N GLU A 46 16.07 7.61 -5.15
CA GLU A 46 17.07 8.26 -5.99
C GLU A 46 18.45 8.00 -5.40
N ASN A 47 19.37 7.47 -6.20
CA ASN A 47 20.74 7.26 -5.74
C ASN A 47 21.61 8.51 -5.92
N ALA A 48 22.68 8.60 -5.11
CA ALA A 48 23.58 9.75 -5.13
C ALA A 48 24.26 9.99 -6.49
N ALA A 49 24.38 8.97 -7.33
CA ALA A 49 24.95 9.05 -8.66
C ALA A 49 23.95 9.60 -9.71
N GLY A 50 22.67 9.72 -9.38
CA GLY A 50 21.60 10.13 -10.31
C GLY A 50 21.34 9.13 -11.44
N THR A 51 21.85 7.90 -11.33
CA THR A 51 21.64 6.84 -12.30
C THR A 51 20.35 6.06 -12.05
N ILE A 52 19.84 6.12 -10.83
CA ILE A 52 18.53 5.61 -10.41
C ILE A 52 17.75 6.79 -9.87
N ASN A 53 16.56 6.98 -10.42
CA ASN A 53 15.53 7.89 -9.91
C ASN A 53 14.21 7.24 -10.30
N ALA A 54 13.55 6.56 -9.35
CA ALA A 54 12.38 5.76 -9.63
C ALA A 54 11.36 5.80 -8.49
N THR A 55 10.09 5.68 -8.85
CA THR A 55 8.98 5.54 -7.91
C THR A 55 8.29 4.22 -8.15
N TYR A 56 8.08 3.46 -7.07
CA TYR A 56 7.40 2.17 -7.07
C TYR A 56 6.07 2.31 -6.33
N LEU A 57 5.00 1.73 -6.89
CA LEU A 57 3.68 1.66 -6.25
C LEU A 57 3.21 0.22 -6.28
N GLY A 58 2.71 -0.29 -5.14
CA GLY A 58 2.22 -1.64 -4.99
C GLY A 58 0.72 -1.66 -4.68
N TYR A 59 0.00 -2.59 -5.28
CA TYR A 59 -1.45 -2.74 -5.11
C TYR A 59 -1.90 -4.17 -5.42
N ILE A 60 -3.14 -4.47 -5.12
CA ILE A 60 -3.83 -5.71 -5.52
C ILE A 60 -4.88 -5.33 -6.56
N ASP A 61 -4.91 -6.06 -7.67
CA ASP A 61 -5.97 -5.91 -8.66
C ASP A 61 -7.20 -6.80 -8.33
N VAL A 62 -8.28 -6.66 -9.10
CA VAL A 62 -9.53 -7.41 -8.89
C VAL A 62 -9.36 -8.92 -9.11
N HIS A 63 -8.30 -9.34 -9.79
CA HIS A 63 -7.96 -10.76 -9.99
C HIS A 63 -7.15 -11.33 -8.82
N GLY A 64 -6.89 -10.54 -7.79
CA GLY A 64 -6.06 -10.93 -6.66
C GLY A 64 -4.58 -11.05 -6.99
N ASN A 65 -4.12 -10.42 -8.07
CA ASN A 65 -2.72 -10.35 -8.40
C ASN A 65 -2.02 -9.33 -7.52
N VAL A 66 -0.83 -9.68 -7.03
CA VAL A 66 0.09 -8.70 -6.45
C VAL A 66 0.76 -7.95 -7.59
N MET A 67 0.56 -6.65 -7.63
CA MET A 67 0.97 -5.76 -8.69
C MET A 67 1.98 -4.74 -8.21
N ALA A 68 2.87 -4.31 -9.10
CA ALA A 68 3.72 -3.15 -8.88
C ALA A 68 3.84 -2.32 -10.15
N THR A 69 3.84 -1.00 -9.99
CA THR A 69 4.15 -0.05 -11.08
C THR A 69 5.46 0.65 -10.78
N GLN A 70 6.35 0.72 -11.75
CA GLN A 70 7.58 1.51 -11.70
C GLN A 70 7.48 2.71 -12.63
N TYR A 71 7.74 3.90 -12.10
CA TYR A 71 8.08 5.10 -12.86
C TYR A 71 9.59 5.31 -12.83
N ASP A 72 10.26 5.10 -13.95
CA ASP A 72 11.68 5.44 -14.14
C ASP A 72 11.77 6.88 -14.65
N TRP A 73 12.17 7.80 -13.77
CA TRP A 73 12.24 9.24 -14.07
C TRP A 73 13.43 9.59 -14.94
N VAL A 74 14.49 8.78 -14.93
CA VAL A 74 15.67 8.96 -15.78
C VAL A 74 15.32 8.65 -17.23
N LYS A 75 14.70 7.50 -17.45
CA LYS A 75 14.27 7.05 -18.78
C LYS A 75 12.93 7.64 -19.22
N LYS A 76 12.16 8.20 -18.29
CA LYS A 76 10.77 8.65 -18.49
C LYS A 76 9.90 7.53 -19.07
N HIS A 77 9.95 6.39 -18.40
CA HIS A 77 9.23 5.19 -18.78
C HIS A 77 8.45 4.61 -17.59
N LYS A 78 7.21 4.22 -17.85
CA LYS A 78 6.33 3.54 -16.90
C LYS A 78 6.27 2.05 -17.26
N THR A 79 6.33 1.20 -16.25
CA THR A 79 6.18 -0.25 -16.43
C THR A 79 5.28 -0.82 -15.34
N ASP A 80 4.28 -1.60 -15.73
CA ASP A 80 3.43 -2.35 -14.82
C ASP A 80 3.92 -3.82 -14.77
N VAL A 81 4.13 -4.33 -13.56
CA VAL A 81 4.77 -5.62 -13.29
C VAL A 81 3.82 -6.53 -12.54
N LEU A 82 3.67 -7.74 -13.03
CA LEU A 82 2.97 -8.82 -12.34
C LEU A 82 3.94 -9.47 -11.34
N VAL A 83 3.84 -9.09 -10.07
CA VAL A 83 4.71 -9.63 -9.01
C VAL A 83 4.33 -11.07 -8.68
N ARG A 84 3.03 -11.32 -8.47
CA ARG A 84 2.47 -12.66 -8.22
C ARG A 84 1.05 -12.74 -8.74
N SER A 85 0.76 -13.72 -9.60
CA SER A 85 -0.60 -13.95 -10.10
C SER A 85 -1.47 -14.69 -9.08
N PHE A 86 -2.77 -14.37 -9.05
CA PHE A 86 -3.79 -15.08 -8.28
C PHE A 86 -3.38 -15.34 -6.82
N PHE A 87 -2.92 -14.31 -6.15
CA PHE A 87 -2.47 -14.45 -4.77
C PHE A 87 -3.66 -14.48 -3.79
N GLN A 88 -4.44 -13.41 -3.76
CA GLN A 88 -5.74 -13.32 -3.06
C GLN A 88 -6.39 -11.97 -3.40
N PRO A 89 -7.67 -11.91 -3.75
CA PRO A 89 -8.37 -10.67 -4.12
C PRO A 89 -8.79 -9.89 -2.87
N ASP A 90 -7.81 -9.46 -2.09
CA ASP A 90 -7.95 -8.80 -0.80
C ASP A 90 -6.96 -7.62 -0.74
N ASP A 91 -7.46 -6.40 -0.52
CA ASP A 91 -6.64 -5.19 -0.53
C ASP A 91 -5.64 -5.11 0.63
N HIS A 92 -5.78 -5.98 1.64
CA HIS A 92 -4.83 -6.10 2.74
C HIS A 92 -3.52 -6.80 2.34
N ASN A 93 -3.45 -7.34 1.12
CA ASN A 93 -2.27 -8.05 0.61
C ASN A 93 -1.36 -7.17 -0.24
N ASN A 94 -1.60 -5.86 -0.26
CA ASN A 94 -0.76 -4.95 -1.03
C ASN A 94 0.73 -5.12 -0.64
N PRO A 95 1.64 -5.14 -1.64
CA PRO A 95 3.05 -5.32 -1.38
C PRO A 95 3.68 -4.08 -0.76
N THR A 96 4.83 -4.29 -0.12
CA THR A 96 5.68 -3.24 0.46
C THR A 96 7.09 -3.34 -0.08
N PHE A 97 7.81 -2.22 -0.07
CA PHE A 97 9.11 -2.08 -0.70
C PHE A 97 10.20 -1.72 0.29
N VAL A 98 11.39 -2.25 0.06
CA VAL A 98 12.63 -1.77 0.68
C VAL A 98 13.76 -1.80 -0.34
N VAL A 99 14.64 -0.79 -0.30
CA VAL A 99 15.84 -0.76 -1.12
C VAL A 99 16.98 -1.36 -0.33
N LEU A 100 17.61 -2.38 -0.89
CA LEU A 100 18.76 -3.08 -0.30
C LEU A 100 20.03 -2.25 -0.41
N PRO A 101 21.11 -2.56 0.36
CA PRO A 101 22.38 -1.84 0.28
C PRO A 101 23.07 -1.88 -1.10
N ASP A 102 22.74 -2.86 -1.93
CA ASP A 102 23.18 -2.98 -3.32
C ASP A 102 22.26 -2.28 -4.33
N GLU A 103 21.34 -1.45 -3.81
CA GLU A 103 20.34 -0.68 -4.56
C GLU A 103 19.25 -1.52 -5.28
N ARG A 104 19.26 -2.86 -5.09
CA ARG A 104 18.15 -3.69 -5.56
C ARG A 104 16.91 -3.44 -4.69
N VAL A 105 15.75 -3.64 -5.29
CA VAL A 105 14.45 -3.45 -4.62
C VAL A 105 13.89 -4.80 -4.21
N MET A 106 13.62 -4.95 -2.92
CA MET A 106 12.95 -6.12 -2.36
C MET A 106 11.48 -5.79 -2.10
N ILE A 107 10.60 -6.68 -2.53
CA ILE A 107 9.15 -6.55 -2.47
C ILE A 107 8.63 -7.65 -1.55
N PHE A 108 7.98 -7.28 -0.44
CA PHE A 108 7.34 -8.19 0.49
C PHE A 108 5.83 -8.19 0.32
N TYR A 109 5.19 -9.34 0.50
CA TYR A 109 3.74 -9.48 0.51
C TYR A 109 3.30 -10.72 1.31
N THR A 110 2.07 -10.67 1.82
CA THR A 110 1.47 -11.75 2.62
C THR A 110 0.04 -11.95 2.20
N ARG A 111 -0.51 -13.14 2.39
CA ARG A 111 -1.96 -13.34 2.35
C ARG A 111 -2.60 -12.76 3.62
N HIS A 112 -3.89 -12.47 3.56
CA HIS A 112 -4.60 -11.96 4.73
C HIS A 112 -5.03 -13.12 5.63
N THR A 113 -4.32 -13.28 6.73
CA THR A 113 -4.67 -14.14 7.88
C THR A 113 -4.70 -15.66 7.66
N ASP A 114 -4.27 -16.19 6.55
CA ASP A 114 -4.50 -17.59 6.23
C ASP A 114 -3.25 -18.44 5.97
N GLU A 115 -2.07 -17.86 5.97
CA GLU A 115 -0.86 -18.65 5.85
C GLU A 115 0.33 -18.15 6.68
N PRO A 116 1.17 -19.08 7.20
CA PRO A 116 2.33 -18.73 8.02
C PRO A 116 3.56 -18.46 7.16
N LYS A 117 3.44 -17.51 6.20
CA LYS A 117 4.52 -17.16 5.28
C LYS A 117 4.54 -15.67 4.99
N ILE A 118 5.75 -15.14 4.87
CA ILE A 118 6.00 -13.82 4.30
C ILE A 118 6.75 -14.05 3.00
N TRP A 119 6.09 -13.74 1.89
CA TRP A 119 6.64 -13.89 0.55
C TRP A 119 7.46 -12.69 0.16
N TYR A 120 8.46 -12.91 -0.71
CA TYR A 120 9.24 -11.82 -1.28
C TYR A 120 9.82 -12.15 -2.64
N ARG A 121 10.09 -11.08 -3.40
CA ARG A 121 10.88 -11.10 -4.64
C ARG A 121 11.85 -9.94 -4.62
N ILE A 122 12.99 -10.09 -5.31
CA ILE A 122 14.05 -9.09 -5.37
C ILE A 122 14.30 -8.74 -6.83
N SER A 123 14.49 -7.46 -7.13
CA SER A 123 14.86 -7.04 -8.48
C SER A 123 16.24 -7.59 -8.84
N ARG A 124 16.42 -8.02 -10.10
CA ARG A 124 17.71 -8.54 -10.58
C ARG A 124 18.77 -7.46 -10.77
N LYS A 125 18.32 -6.20 -10.91
CA LYS A 125 19.19 -5.04 -11.13
C LYS A 125 18.86 -3.94 -10.12
N PRO A 126 19.84 -3.12 -9.74
CA PRO A 126 19.62 -1.95 -8.93
C PRO A 126 18.50 -1.06 -9.48
N GLY A 127 17.56 -0.67 -8.63
CA GLY A 127 16.47 0.24 -8.94
C GLY A 127 15.47 -0.21 -10.01
N ASP A 128 15.51 -1.47 -10.49
CA ASP A 128 14.73 -1.91 -11.64
C ASP A 128 13.88 -3.16 -11.31
N ILE A 129 12.62 -2.96 -10.95
CA ILE A 129 11.68 -4.06 -10.64
C ILE A 129 11.06 -4.70 -11.88
N THR A 130 11.40 -4.26 -13.10
CA THR A 130 10.85 -4.85 -14.32
C THR A 130 11.34 -6.28 -14.54
N ALA A 131 12.48 -6.65 -13.92
CA ALA A 131 13.00 -8.00 -13.92
C ALA A 131 13.19 -8.49 -12.48
N LEU A 132 12.21 -9.24 -11.97
CA LEU A 132 12.25 -9.82 -10.64
C LEU A 132 12.92 -11.21 -10.63
N GLY A 133 13.63 -11.51 -9.55
CA GLY A 133 14.16 -12.83 -9.22
C GLY A 133 13.07 -13.85 -8.90
N GLU A 134 13.47 -15.04 -8.48
CA GLU A 134 12.54 -16.09 -8.04
C GLU A 134 11.74 -15.64 -6.82
N GLU A 135 10.53 -16.14 -6.72
CA GLU A 135 9.71 -15.95 -5.53
C GLU A 135 10.22 -16.83 -4.40
N LYS A 136 10.38 -16.23 -3.23
CA LYS A 136 10.82 -16.89 -2.01
C LYS A 136 9.93 -16.53 -0.84
N PHE A 137 10.08 -17.25 0.27
CA PHE A 137 9.32 -16.96 1.48
C PHE A 137 10.12 -17.21 2.75
N LEU A 138 9.72 -16.50 3.79
CA LEU A 138 10.11 -16.74 5.17
C LEU A 138 8.98 -17.51 5.85
N ALA A 139 9.29 -18.69 6.36
CA ALA A 139 8.33 -19.46 7.14
C ALA A 139 8.20 -18.87 8.56
N THR A 140 6.99 -18.76 9.04
CA THR A 140 6.67 -18.30 10.40
C THR A 140 5.84 -19.36 11.14
N ALA A 141 5.81 -19.31 12.46
CA ALA A 141 4.99 -20.26 13.24
C ALA A 141 3.49 -19.91 13.23
N ASN A 142 3.15 -18.69 12.85
CA ASN A 142 1.78 -18.13 12.88
C ASN A 142 1.46 -17.48 11.53
N ASN A 143 0.18 -17.41 11.19
CA ASN A 143 -0.28 -16.65 10.04
C ASN A 143 0.17 -15.20 10.12
N THR A 144 0.46 -14.60 8.98
CA THR A 144 1.08 -13.28 8.85
C THR A 144 0.23 -12.33 8.04
N THR A 145 0.31 -11.03 8.34
CA THR A 145 -0.31 -9.98 7.55
C THR A 145 0.45 -8.65 7.76
N TYR A 146 0.46 -7.78 6.77
CA TYR A 146 0.95 -6.39 6.84
C TYR A 146 2.46 -6.25 7.10
N PRO A 147 3.32 -6.77 6.23
CA PRO A 147 4.76 -6.59 6.37
C PRO A 147 5.16 -5.12 6.23
N SER A 148 6.06 -4.68 7.12
CA SER A 148 6.63 -3.33 7.13
C SER A 148 8.15 -3.44 7.34
N PRO A 149 8.96 -3.39 6.26
CA PRO A 149 10.40 -3.57 6.29
C PRO A 149 11.15 -2.26 6.55
N PHE A 150 12.28 -2.35 7.28
CA PHE A 150 13.18 -1.23 7.54
C PHE A 150 14.64 -1.69 7.45
N ILE A 151 15.50 -0.89 6.81
CA ILE A 151 16.95 -0.98 6.93
C ILE A 151 17.41 0.28 7.65
N LEU A 152 18.20 0.10 8.71
CA LEU A 152 18.62 1.18 9.58
C LEU A 152 20.14 1.40 9.45
N SER A 153 20.57 2.66 9.37
CA SER A 153 21.96 2.99 9.08
C SER A 153 22.96 2.50 10.15
N ASP A 154 22.50 2.32 11.38
CA ASP A 154 23.32 1.77 12.46
C ASP A 154 23.43 0.24 12.40
N ASP A 155 22.57 -0.41 11.60
CA ASP A 155 22.61 -1.86 11.35
C ASP A 155 22.30 -2.20 9.88
N PRO A 156 23.11 -1.73 8.91
CA PRO A 156 22.82 -1.84 7.48
C PRO A 156 22.94 -3.28 6.94
N GLN A 157 23.40 -4.22 7.75
CA GLN A 157 23.53 -5.63 7.38
C GLN A 157 22.25 -6.44 7.63
N HIS A 158 21.20 -5.77 8.13
CA HIS A 158 19.96 -6.44 8.46
C HIS A 158 18.74 -5.68 7.96
N ILE A 159 17.65 -6.43 7.77
CA ILE A 159 16.32 -5.90 7.54
C ILE A 159 15.50 -6.15 8.80
N TYR A 160 14.99 -5.11 9.42
CA TYR A 160 14.00 -5.23 10.48
C TYR A 160 12.62 -5.33 9.84
N LEU A 161 11.90 -6.38 10.14
CA LEU A 161 10.57 -6.62 9.60
C LEU A 161 9.54 -6.62 10.73
N CYS A 162 8.55 -5.75 10.62
CA CYS A 162 7.42 -5.68 11.53
C CYS A 162 6.16 -6.13 10.80
N TRP A 163 5.28 -6.87 11.48
CA TRP A 163 4.01 -7.36 10.90
C TRP A 163 2.99 -7.73 11.98
N ARG A 164 1.80 -8.06 11.57
CA ARG A 164 0.80 -8.71 12.42
C ARG A 164 1.03 -10.22 12.35
N GLY A 165 1.53 -10.81 13.45
CA GLY A 165 2.01 -12.19 13.45
C GLY A 165 1.56 -13.00 14.65
N ILE A 166 2.44 -13.20 15.64
CA ILE A 166 2.22 -14.08 16.79
C ILE A 166 0.92 -13.73 17.50
N SER A 167 -0.04 -14.67 17.53
CA SER A 167 -1.38 -14.49 18.10
C SER A 167 -2.10 -13.23 17.60
N TRP A 168 -1.86 -12.85 16.33
CA TRP A 168 -2.43 -11.64 15.70
C TRP A 168 -1.96 -10.32 16.32
N HIS A 169 -0.84 -10.32 16.99
CA HIS A 169 -0.28 -9.13 17.64
C HIS A 169 0.89 -8.54 16.84
N PRO A 170 1.26 -7.28 17.10
CA PRO A 170 2.46 -6.68 16.57
C PRO A 170 3.69 -7.53 16.85
N THR A 171 4.38 -7.92 15.80
CA THR A 171 5.52 -8.84 15.82
C THR A 171 6.69 -8.21 15.07
N ILE A 172 7.90 -8.46 15.55
CA ILE A 172 9.15 -8.01 14.93
C ILE A 172 10.12 -9.18 14.76
N ALA A 173 10.87 -9.14 13.67
CA ALA A 173 12.07 -9.97 13.49
C ALA A 173 13.17 -9.15 12.82
N ARG A 174 14.39 -9.66 12.88
CA ARG A 174 15.52 -9.18 12.10
C ARG A 174 15.93 -10.27 11.11
N LEU A 175 16.19 -9.86 9.87
CA LEU A 175 16.57 -10.71 8.77
C LEU A 175 18.01 -10.37 8.36
N THR A 176 18.76 -11.37 7.92
CA THR A 176 19.99 -11.13 7.15
C THR A 176 19.68 -10.40 5.85
N ILE A 177 20.59 -9.56 5.35
CA ILE A 177 20.53 -9.10 3.97
C ILE A 177 20.59 -10.34 3.05
N PRO A 178 19.86 -10.35 1.93
CA PRO A 178 19.85 -11.48 0.99
C PRO A 178 21.27 -11.84 0.52
N ASP A 179 21.57 -13.15 0.49
CA ASP A 179 22.83 -13.69 -0.02
C ASP A 179 22.90 -13.66 -1.56
N GLY A 180 23.94 -14.27 -2.14
CA GLY A 180 24.13 -14.33 -3.60
C GLY A 180 23.05 -15.10 -4.36
N ASP A 181 22.28 -15.94 -3.66
CA ASP A 181 21.15 -16.70 -4.20
C ASP A 181 19.80 -16.06 -3.81
N ASP A 182 19.82 -14.83 -3.32
CA ASP A 182 18.65 -14.06 -2.86
C ASP A 182 17.92 -14.69 -1.65
N ASN A 183 18.58 -15.51 -0.84
CA ASN A 183 18.01 -16.05 0.40
C ASN A 183 18.26 -15.11 1.57
N CYS A 184 17.24 -14.89 2.38
CA CYS A 184 17.38 -14.28 3.70
C CYS A 184 16.74 -15.18 4.77
N GLN A 185 17.18 -15.00 6.02
CA GLN A 185 16.71 -15.79 7.15
C GLN A 185 16.56 -14.92 8.39
N PHE A 186 15.75 -15.38 9.32
CA PHE A 186 15.67 -14.76 10.64
C PHE A 186 16.96 -15.03 11.41
N ASP A 187 17.63 -13.99 11.87
CA ASP A 187 18.74 -14.07 12.82
C ASP A 187 18.34 -13.57 14.22
N PHE A 188 17.18 -12.89 14.30
CA PHE A 188 16.51 -12.54 15.55
C PHE A 188 14.99 -12.66 15.39
N GLY A 189 14.34 -13.22 16.40
CA GLY A 189 12.89 -13.37 16.39
C GLY A 189 12.40 -14.51 15.49
N PRO A 190 11.10 -14.50 15.11
CA PRO A 190 10.03 -13.54 15.42
C PRO A 190 9.71 -13.41 16.91
N LYS A 191 9.46 -12.18 17.37
CA LYS A 191 9.07 -11.85 18.74
C LYS A 191 7.87 -10.90 18.73
N GLN A 192 6.95 -11.11 19.68
CA GLN A 192 5.85 -10.20 19.94
C GLN A 192 6.36 -8.91 20.58
N ILE A 193 5.91 -7.76 20.08
CA ILE A 193 6.28 -6.44 20.61
C ILE A 193 5.41 -6.11 21.82
N VAL A 194 4.10 -6.18 21.62
CA VAL A 194 3.08 -5.94 22.65
C VAL A 194 2.01 -7.02 22.58
N GLN A 195 1.39 -7.29 23.72
CA GLN A 195 0.26 -8.20 23.83
C GLN A 195 -0.88 -7.53 24.59
N SER A 196 -2.04 -7.46 23.99
CA SER A 196 -3.26 -7.02 24.65
C SER A 196 -4.01 -8.21 25.24
N THR A 197 -4.38 -8.12 26.52
CA THR A 197 -5.16 -9.16 27.17
C THR A 197 -6.60 -9.13 26.66
N GLY A 198 -7.00 -10.19 25.94
CA GLY A 198 -8.35 -10.37 25.41
C GLY A 198 -8.69 -9.53 24.17
N ALA A 199 -7.71 -8.89 23.55
CA ALA A 199 -7.87 -8.11 22.33
C ALA A 199 -6.71 -8.33 21.36
N ARG A 200 -6.81 -7.81 20.13
CA ARG A 200 -5.80 -7.94 19.07
C ARG A 200 -5.38 -6.57 18.58
N PRO A 201 -4.28 -6.00 19.09
CA PRO A 201 -3.77 -4.69 18.66
C PRO A 201 -3.50 -4.63 17.16
N TYR A 202 -3.91 -3.54 16.55
CA TYR A 202 -3.49 -3.16 15.21
C TYR A 202 -2.38 -2.13 15.30
N ALA A 203 -1.36 -2.23 14.48
CA ALA A 203 -0.18 -1.38 14.60
C ALA A 203 0.22 -0.75 13.28
N LYS A 204 0.86 0.43 13.40
CA LYS A 204 1.59 1.12 12.32
C LYS A 204 3.00 1.37 12.77
N TYR A 205 3.91 1.38 11.81
CA TYR A 205 5.34 1.52 12.06
C TYR A 205 5.94 2.63 11.22
N GLN A 206 6.99 3.26 11.74
CA GLN A 206 7.84 4.21 11.05
C GLN A 206 9.26 4.10 11.64
N SER A 207 10.30 4.48 10.89
CA SER A 207 11.66 4.53 11.42
C SER A 207 12.28 5.92 11.28
N ASN A 208 13.30 6.21 12.10
CA ASN A 208 14.17 7.37 11.88
C ASN A 208 15.26 7.09 10.83
N GLY A 209 15.26 5.91 10.22
CA GLY A 209 16.28 5.46 9.27
C GLY A 209 17.65 5.17 9.91
N LYS A 210 17.79 5.28 11.23
CA LYS A 210 19.06 5.16 11.93
C LYS A 210 19.09 4.01 12.92
N ASP A 211 18.41 4.11 14.04
CA ASP A 211 18.52 3.22 15.19
C ASP A 211 17.19 2.92 15.88
N LYS A 212 16.06 3.48 15.41
CA LYS A 212 14.78 3.32 16.05
C LYS A 212 13.66 3.00 15.06
N ILE A 213 12.71 2.19 15.52
CA ILE A 213 11.42 1.96 14.89
C ILE A 213 10.35 2.44 15.87
N TYR A 214 9.46 3.27 15.40
CA TYR A 214 8.34 3.81 16.15
C TYR A 214 7.09 2.99 15.84
N VAL A 215 6.30 2.69 16.86
CA VAL A 215 5.08 1.91 16.73
C VAL A 215 3.91 2.61 17.42
N SER A 216 2.85 2.86 16.66
CA SER A 216 1.56 3.25 17.19
C SER A 216 0.60 2.06 17.06
N TYR A 217 -0.21 1.80 18.08
CA TYR A 217 -1.15 0.68 18.08
C TYR A 217 -2.36 0.95 18.97
N THR A 218 -3.43 0.20 18.72
CA THR A 218 -4.66 0.27 19.49
C THR A 218 -4.75 -0.87 20.51
N THR A 219 -5.70 -0.79 21.42
CA THR A 219 -6.04 -1.91 22.30
C THR A 219 -6.44 -3.14 21.48
N GLY A 220 -7.24 -2.92 20.42
CA GLY A 220 -7.66 -3.97 19.51
C GLY A 220 -8.28 -3.43 18.22
N HIS A 221 -9.17 -4.22 17.62
CA HIS A 221 -9.93 -3.76 16.45
C HIS A 221 -11.10 -2.88 16.90
N PRO A 222 -11.25 -1.66 16.38
CA PRO A 222 -12.25 -0.71 16.85
C PRO A 222 -13.69 -1.21 16.68
N ASP A 223 -13.95 -2.15 15.77
CA ASP A 223 -15.28 -2.74 15.65
C ASP A 223 -15.67 -3.61 16.85
N ASN A 224 -14.70 -4.20 17.52
CA ASN A 224 -14.89 -5.16 18.61
C ASN A 224 -14.55 -4.57 20.00
N GLU A 225 -13.72 -3.53 20.05
CA GLU A 225 -13.17 -3.03 21.30
C GLU A 225 -13.84 -1.73 21.74
N MET A 226 -14.15 -1.66 23.04
CA MET A 226 -14.62 -0.45 23.71
C MET A 226 -14.30 -0.56 25.20
N PRO A 227 -13.46 0.33 25.75
CA PRO A 227 -12.71 1.40 25.09
C PRO A 227 -11.64 0.86 24.13
N ASP A 228 -11.33 1.61 23.08
CA ASP A 228 -10.23 1.31 22.18
C ASP A 228 -9.24 2.48 22.18
N TRP A 229 -8.20 2.36 22.99
CA TRP A 229 -7.22 3.41 23.19
C TRP A 229 -6.13 3.36 22.11
N LEU A 230 -5.48 4.50 21.89
CA LEU A 230 -4.34 4.63 21.01
C LEU A 230 -3.06 4.79 21.81
N TYR A 231 -2.05 3.98 21.47
CA TYR A 231 -0.76 3.92 22.14
C TYR A 231 0.38 4.24 21.19
N PHE A 232 1.54 4.55 21.79
CA PHE A 232 2.77 4.79 21.07
C PHE A 232 4.00 4.35 21.84
N ASN A 233 4.92 3.68 21.16
CA ASN A 233 6.20 3.27 21.72
C ASN A 233 7.34 3.45 20.73
N VAL A 234 8.56 3.35 21.26
CA VAL A 234 9.81 3.37 20.50
C VAL A 234 10.49 2.01 20.67
N ILE A 235 10.86 1.40 19.56
CA ILE A 235 11.70 0.21 19.51
C ILE A 235 13.13 0.70 19.21
N ASP A 236 13.96 0.69 20.23
CA ASP A 236 15.39 0.95 20.12
C ASP A 236 16.07 -0.36 19.70
N ILE A 237 16.76 -0.38 18.53
CA ILE A 237 17.30 -1.63 17.99
C ILE A 237 18.45 -2.22 18.79
N ASN A 238 19.02 -1.50 19.71
CA ASN A 238 20.14 -1.81 20.59
C ASN A 238 20.92 -3.09 20.21
N LYS A 239 22.14 -2.92 19.75
CA LYS A 239 22.98 -4.00 19.20
C LYS A 239 23.42 -5.08 20.21
N GLY A 240 23.16 -4.88 21.51
CA GLY A 240 23.57 -5.82 22.57
C GLY A 240 22.60 -7.00 22.71
N ASN A 241 21.61 -6.83 23.57
CA ASN A 241 20.66 -7.90 23.93
C ASN A 241 19.41 -7.95 23.03
N GLY A 242 19.43 -7.28 21.85
CA GLY A 242 18.30 -7.15 20.94
C GLY A 242 17.43 -5.93 21.22
N PRO A 243 16.36 -5.73 20.43
CA PRO A 243 15.51 -4.55 20.50
C PRO A 243 14.85 -4.33 21.86
N ILE A 244 14.81 -3.08 22.31
CA ILE A 244 14.20 -2.66 23.56
C ILE A 244 12.97 -1.80 23.25
N LEU A 245 11.83 -2.13 23.85
CA LEU A 245 10.63 -1.30 23.80
C LEU A 245 10.69 -0.24 24.90
N ARG A 246 10.49 1.03 24.51
CA ARG A 246 10.50 2.19 25.40
C ARG A 246 9.25 3.05 25.21
N ASP A 247 8.93 3.85 26.22
CA ASP A 247 8.04 5.00 26.05
C ASP A 247 8.80 6.22 25.50
N LEU A 248 8.09 7.31 25.21
CA LEU A 248 8.68 8.55 24.69
C LEU A 248 9.57 9.31 25.69
N LYS A 249 9.53 8.98 26.97
CA LYS A 249 10.44 9.50 27.98
C LYS A 249 11.69 8.64 28.17
N GLY A 250 11.82 7.57 27.37
CA GLY A 250 12.96 6.66 27.38
C GLY A 250 12.86 5.57 28.45
N ASN A 251 11.75 5.47 29.20
CA ASN A 251 11.56 4.38 30.16
C ASN A 251 11.48 3.05 29.43
N GLN A 252 12.24 2.07 29.91
CA GLN A 252 12.20 0.72 29.35
C GLN A 252 10.93 0.00 29.77
N LEU A 253 10.20 -0.54 28.80
CA LEU A 253 8.98 -1.33 29.02
C LEU A 253 9.27 -2.83 28.96
N SER A 254 10.11 -3.24 27.99
CA SER A 254 10.56 -4.63 27.86
C SER A 254 11.85 -4.73 27.04
N VAL A 255 12.62 -5.80 27.28
CA VAL A 255 13.62 -6.31 26.33
C VAL A 255 12.90 -7.33 25.48
N ILE A 256 12.70 -7.05 24.20
CA ILE A 256 11.82 -7.83 23.29
C ILE A 256 12.31 -9.30 23.17
N ALA A 257 13.63 -9.54 23.30
CA ALA A 257 14.17 -10.88 23.31
C ALA A 257 13.72 -11.72 24.52
N GLU A 258 13.50 -11.07 25.66
CA GLU A 258 13.28 -11.70 26.97
C GLU A 258 11.80 -11.80 27.33
N GLY A 259 10.98 -10.86 26.85
CA GLY A 259 9.56 -10.83 27.18
C GLY A 259 8.76 -9.82 26.38
N VAL A 260 7.44 -9.94 26.47
CA VAL A 260 6.48 -9.07 25.82
C VAL A 260 5.92 -8.04 26.79
N HIS A 261 5.67 -6.83 26.32
CA HIS A 261 4.95 -5.84 27.10
C HIS A 261 3.44 -6.08 27.02
N HIS A 262 2.79 -6.16 28.18
CA HIS A 262 1.36 -6.42 28.27
C HIS A 262 0.55 -5.13 28.40
N VAL A 263 -0.53 -5.03 27.62
CA VAL A 263 -1.54 -3.98 27.72
C VAL A 263 -2.85 -4.62 28.16
N ASN A 264 -3.45 -4.12 29.23
CA ASN A 264 -4.73 -4.61 29.70
C ASN A 264 -5.85 -3.97 28.88
N LYS A 265 -6.74 -4.79 28.32
CA LYS A 265 -7.89 -4.34 27.53
C LYS A 265 -8.78 -3.33 28.24
N SER A 266 -9.00 -3.48 29.57
CA SER A 266 -9.90 -2.64 30.35
C SER A 266 -9.20 -1.47 31.05
N GLU A 267 -7.90 -1.57 31.29
CA GLU A 267 -7.13 -0.60 32.07
C GLU A 267 -6.09 0.15 31.25
N GLY A 268 -5.82 -0.32 30.03
CA GLY A 268 -4.79 0.24 29.18
C GLY A 268 -3.38 -0.04 29.69
N TYR A 269 -2.46 0.88 29.44
CA TYR A 269 -1.13 0.85 30.05
C TYR A 269 -1.22 1.05 31.55
N ALA A 270 -0.30 0.41 32.25
CA ALA A 270 -0.07 0.70 33.63
C ALA A 270 0.07 2.23 33.83
N LYS A 271 -0.45 2.73 34.96
CA LYS A 271 -0.40 4.15 35.33
C LYS A 271 1.02 4.75 35.30
N ASP A 272 2.02 3.88 35.27
CA ASP A 272 3.44 4.22 35.34
C ASP A 272 4.02 4.69 33.99
N HIS A 273 3.30 4.54 32.88
CA HIS A 273 3.80 4.91 31.54
C HIS A 273 2.85 5.82 30.75
N PRO A 274 2.47 7.01 31.28
CA PRO A 274 1.51 7.90 30.62
C PRO A 274 2.00 8.43 29.26
N ALA A 275 3.31 8.49 29.04
CA ALA A 275 3.89 8.91 27.75
C ALA A 275 3.60 7.92 26.60
N ALA A 276 3.23 6.68 26.93
CA ALA A 276 2.82 5.68 25.94
C ALA A 276 1.34 5.83 25.50
N ILE A 277 0.54 6.63 26.17
CA ILE A 277 -0.88 6.82 25.86
C ILE A 277 -1.04 8.07 25.01
N VAL A 278 -1.45 7.90 23.76
CA VAL A 278 -1.75 9.02 22.83
C VAL A 278 -3.16 9.52 23.05
N ASP A 279 -4.12 8.61 23.07
CA ASP A 279 -5.54 8.93 23.21
C ASP A 279 -6.31 7.84 23.95
N ASN A 280 -6.94 8.23 25.03
CA ASN A 280 -7.81 7.40 25.84
C ASN A 280 -9.16 8.07 26.11
N THR A 281 -9.63 8.86 25.16
CA THR A 281 -10.90 9.59 25.27
C THR A 281 -12.04 8.64 25.53
N PRO A 282 -12.82 8.84 26.62
CA PRO A 282 -13.97 8.00 26.93
C PRO A 282 -15.03 8.03 25.82
N GLY A 283 -15.65 6.89 25.53
CA GLY A 283 -16.71 6.77 24.53
C GLY A 283 -16.23 6.84 23.07
N ILE A 284 -14.92 6.80 22.86
CA ILE A 284 -14.30 6.83 21.55
C ILE A 284 -13.58 5.52 21.26
N ARG A 285 -13.66 5.10 20.01
CA ARG A 285 -12.85 4.03 19.43
C ARG A 285 -11.80 4.67 18.53
N ASN A 286 -10.54 4.44 18.86
CA ASN A 286 -9.42 4.90 18.04
C ASN A 286 -9.02 3.83 17.03
N TRP A 287 -8.40 4.26 15.94
CA TRP A 287 -7.65 3.35 15.09
C TRP A 287 -6.29 3.94 14.73
N VAL A 288 -5.40 3.08 14.24
CA VAL A 288 -4.09 3.52 13.74
C VAL A 288 -4.19 3.91 12.28
N TRP A 289 -3.39 4.92 11.88
CA TRP A 289 -3.27 5.20 10.46
C TRP A 289 -1.85 5.48 10.02
N GLN A 290 -1.20 6.53 10.52
CA GLN A 290 0.17 6.83 10.10
C GLN A 290 0.96 7.57 11.18
N ILE A 291 2.28 7.39 11.13
CA ILE A 291 3.28 8.07 11.95
C ILE A 291 4.19 8.88 11.03
N ALA A 292 4.57 10.09 11.44
CA ALA A 292 5.67 10.86 10.90
C ALA A 292 6.54 11.37 12.05
N LEU A 293 7.76 11.81 11.75
CA LEU A 293 8.73 12.30 12.73
C LEU A 293 9.16 13.71 12.35
N ASP A 294 9.31 14.59 13.33
CA ASP A 294 9.97 15.87 13.10
C ASP A 294 11.51 15.70 13.07
N LYS A 295 12.22 16.80 12.83
CA LYS A 295 13.69 16.82 12.78
C LYS A 295 14.38 16.42 14.11
N ASP A 296 13.66 16.51 15.21
CA ASP A 296 14.12 16.16 16.56
C ASP A 296 13.58 14.78 16.99
N GLU A 297 13.07 13.99 16.04
CA GLU A 297 12.46 12.67 16.20
C GLU A 297 11.18 12.66 17.08
N ASN A 298 10.55 13.81 17.31
CA ASN A 298 9.26 13.82 17.98
C ASN A 298 8.18 13.29 17.04
N PRO A 299 7.38 12.31 17.45
CA PRO A 299 6.37 11.74 16.58
C PRO A 299 5.14 12.61 16.42
N VAL A 300 4.58 12.48 15.23
CA VAL A 300 3.24 12.94 14.88
C VAL A 300 2.42 11.73 14.42
N ILE A 301 1.16 11.68 14.80
CA ILE A 301 0.26 10.58 14.45
C ILE A 301 -1.00 11.15 13.82
N ALA A 302 -1.40 10.56 12.69
CA ALA A 302 -2.72 10.74 12.10
C ALA A 302 -3.59 9.53 12.45
N TYR A 303 -4.80 9.76 12.94
CA TYR A 303 -5.70 8.68 13.36
C TYR A 303 -7.17 9.11 13.34
N PRO A 304 -8.11 8.17 13.16
CA PRO A 304 -9.53 8.48 13.28
C PRO A 304 -10.05 8.26 14.70
N HIS A 305 -10.96 9.14 15.12
CA HIS A 305 -11.95 8.85 16.16
C HIS A 305 -13.20 8.28 15.51
N ILE A 306 -13.75 7.27 16.12
CA ILE A 306 -15.01 6.64 15.77
C ILE A 306 -15.90 6.69 17.01
N ASP A 307 -17.11 7.20 16.88
CA ASP A 307 -18.05 7.26 17.99
C ASP A 307 -18.45 5.85 18.48
N ASP A 308 -19.00 5.73 19.67
CA ASP A 308 -19.36 4.43 20.24
C ASP A 308 -20.39 3.69 19.37
N ALA A 309 -21.34 4.41 18.76
CA ALA A 309 -22.34 3.85 17.87
C ALA A 309 -21.77 3.45 16.51
N LYS A 310 -20.52 3.84 16.18
CA LYS A 310 -19.86 3.63 14.90
C LYS A 310 -20.63 4.29 13.73
N THR A 311 -21.16 5.47 13.97
CA THR A 311 -21.96 6.22 13.00
C THR A 311 -21.28 7.47 12.51
N SER A 312 -20.25 7.96 13.19
CA SER A 312 -19.54 9.17 12.85
C SER A 312 -18.05 8.99 13.05
N HIS A 313 -17.28 9.46 12.08
CA HIS A 313 -15.83 9.45 12.12
C HIS A 313 -15.29 10.89 12.09
N ALA A 314 -14.15 11.10 12.74
CA ALA A 314 -13.41 12.35 12.69
C ALA A 314 -11.91 12.07 12.55
N TYR A 315 -11.21 12.91 11.80
CA TYR A 315 -9.77 12.83 11.66
C TYR A 315 -9.08 13.70 12.71
N TRP A 316 -8.10 13.12 13.36
CA TRP A 316 -7.31 13.72 14.41
C TRP A 316 -5.82 13.68 14.09
N TYR A 317 -5.13 14.68 14.60
CA TYR A 317 -3.69 14.83 14.54
C TYR A 317 -3.17 14.91 15.97
N ALA A 318 -2.18 14.11 16.33
CA ALA A 318 -1.52 14.20 17.62
C ALA A 318 -0.03 14.41 17.43
N ARG A 319 0.54 15.39 18.14
CA ARG A 319 1.97 15.71 18.15
C ARG A 319 2.53 15.56 19.56
N TRP A 320 3.66 14.88 19.67
CA TRP A 320 4.43 14.86 20.91
C TRP A 320 5.20 16.15 21.06
N THR A 321 5.04 16.85 22.19
CA THR A 321 5.66 18.16 22.47
C THR A 321 7.01 18.03 23.18
N GLY A 322 7.48 16.80 23.43
CA GLY A 322 8.61 16.51 24.32
C GLY A 322 8.16 16.19 25.76
N SER A 323 6.91 16.51 26.12
CA SER A 323 6.37 16.26 27.46
C SER A 323 4.97 15.63 27.47
N GLU A 324 4.16 15.97 26.49
CA GLU A 324 2.77 15.52 26.38
C GLU A 324 2.32 15.39 24.93
N TRP A 325 1.21 14.70 24.70
CA TRP A 325 0.54 14.63 23.41
C TRP A 325 -0.43 15.80 23.26
N ARG A 326 -0.15 16.69 22.28
CA ARG A 326 -1.10 17.70 21.83
C ARG A 326 -1.96 17.11 20.73
N ARG A 327 -3.27 17.07 20.96
CA ARG A 327 -4.25 16.49 20.03
C ARG A 327 -5.08 17.58 19.39
N THR A 328 -5.23 17.53 18.07
CA THR A 328 -6.02 18.48 17.27
C THR A 328 -7.08 17.72 16.50
N TRP A 329 -8.33 18.11 16.65
CA TRP A 329 -9.40 17.74 15.74
C TRP A 329 -9.16 18.44 14.41
N VAL A 330 -9.17 17.72 13.28
CA VAL A 330 -8.86 18.31 11.98
C VAL A 330 -10.12 18.46 11.15
N GLN A 331 -10.89 17.39 10.97
CA GLN A 331 -12.09 17.42 10.15
C GLN A 331 -13.01 16.21 10.41
N HIS A 332 -14.30 16.38 10.12
CA HIS A 332 -15.20 15.24 10.00
C HIS A 332 -14.79 14.33 8.84
N ALA A 333 -14.81 13.04 9.08
CA ALA A 333 -14.49 12.02 8.08
C ALA A 333 -15.75 11.36 7.49
N GLY A 334 -16.93 11.83 7.89
CA GLY A 334 -18.19 11.25 7.49
C GLY A 334 -18.57 10.02 8.32
N HIS A 335 -19.43 9.19 7.74
CA HIS A 335 -19.84 7.90 8.28
C HIS A 335 -18.83 6.82 7.84
N ALA A 336 -19.14 5.54 8.12
CA ALA A 336 -18.37 4.43 7.60
C ALA A 336 -18.16 4.58 6.09
N PHE A 337 -16.90 4.55 5.67
CA PHE A 337 -16.53 4.91 4.29
C PHE A 337 -17.16 4.00 3.27
N HIS A 338 -17.29 2.72 3.54
CA HIS A 338 -17.95 1.88 2.56
C HIS A 338 -19.02 1.00 3.12
N GLN A 339 -20.02 0.84 2.35
CA GLN A 339 -21.20 0.05 2.64
C GLN A 339 -21.48 -0.92 1.51
N ASN A 340 -21.64 -2.17 1.84
CA ASN A 340 -22.39 -3.06 0.99
C ASN A 340 -23.72 -3.40 1.67
N TRP A 341 -24.64 -3.94 0.91
CA TRP A 341 -26.01 -4.17 1.37
C TRP A 341 -26.17 -5.23 2.47
N ASN A 342 -25.21 -6.11 2.69
CA ASN A 342 -25.32 -7.17 3.67
C ASN A 342 -24.17 -7.15 4.69
N ARG A 343 -23.14 -6.33 4.48
CA ARG A 343 -22.02 -6.17 5.41
C ARG A 343 -21.48 -4.76 5.37
N THR A 344 -21.40 -4.15 6.53
CA THR A 344 -20.89 -2.81 6.72
C THR A 344 -19.61 -2.86 7.53
N GLU A 345 -18.51 -2.34 6.99
CA GLU A 345 -17.26 -2.11 7.72
C GLU A 345 -17.33 -0.75 8.43
N ARG A 346 -17.99 -0.73 9.58
CA ARG A 346 -18.39 0.51 10.26
C ARG A 346 -17.24 1.35 10.78
N CYS A 347 -16.03 0.80 10.85
CA CYS A 347 -14.86 1.52 11.34
C CYS A 347 -13.92 2.00 10.22
N TYR A 348 -14.26 1.76 8.95
CA TYR A 348 -13.47 2.24 7.82
C TYR A 348 -13.85 3.68 7.46
N SER A 349 -12.85 4.53 7.23
CA SER A 349 -12.99 5.91 6.74
C SER A 349 -12.35 6.07 5.36
N GLY A 350 -12.56 7.22 4.72
CA GLY A 350 -11.94 7.55 3.44
C GLY A 350 -10.41 7.58 3.48
N GLY A 351 -9.85 7.81 4.65
CA GLY A 351 -8.42 7.69 4.90
C GLY A 351 -7.66 9.01 4.91
N MET A 352 -6.41 8.91 5.34
CA MET A 352 -5.52 10.05 5.55
C MET A 352 -4.06 9.68 5.32
N THR A 353 -3.18 10.68 5.21
CA THR A 353 -1.74 10.50 5.18
C THR A 353 -1.05 11.75 5.72
N LEU A 354 0.09 11.58 6.38
CA LEU A 354 0.99 12.66 6.79
C LEU A 354 2.06 12.86 5.71
N ASP A 355 2.54 14.08 5.57
CA ASP A 355 3.73 14.33 4.76
C ASP A 355 4.99 14.14 5.64
N PRO A 356 5.83 13.12 5.37
CA PRO A 356 7.03 12.88 6.18
C PRO A 356 8.10 13.96 6.03
N ASP A 357 8.03 14.77 4.97
CA ASP A 357 8.95 15.90 4.72
C ASP A 357 8.42 17.22 5.27
N ASN A 358 7.14 17.30 5.59
CA ASN A 358 6.48 18.42 6.25
C ASN A 358 5.38 17.90 7.18
N ILE A 359 5.75 17.48 8.36
CA ILE A 359 4.86 16.82 9.33
C ILE A 359 3.65 17.65 9.75
N ASN A 360 3.63 18.93 9.43
CA ASN A 360 2.50 19.82 9.65
C ASN A 360 1.39 19.64 8.62
N ASP A 361 1.69 18.98 7.47
CA ASP A 361 0.71 18.73 6.43
C ASP A 361 0.11 17.33 6.56
N MET A 362 -1.23 17.29 6.60
CA MET A 362 -2.04 16.09 6.64
C MET A 362 -3.02 16.11 5.46
N TYR A 363 -3.05 15.04 4.68
CA TYR A 363 -3.96 14.88 3.56
C TYR A 363 -5.09 13.95 3.96
N LEU A 364 -6.32 14.36 3.67
CA LEU A 364 -7.54 13.72 4.12
C LEU A 364 -8.47 13.43 2.95
N SER A 365 -9.11 12.28 2.98
CA SER A 365 -10.28 12.00 2.15
C SER A 365 -11.53 12.34 2.93
N ILE A 366 -12.23 13.38 2.52
CA ILE A 366 -13.42 13.88 3.21
C ILE A 366 -14.61 14.02 2.27
N PRO A 367 -15.85 13.82 2.77
CA PRO A 367 -17.06 14.03 1.96
C PRO A 367 -17.26 15.50 1.60
N THR A 368 -17.77 15.77 0.42
CA THR A 368 -17.99 17.14 -0.09
C THR A 368 -19.17 17.84 0.57
N LYS A 369 -20.04 17.13 1.27
CA LYS A 369 -21.17 17.65 2.04
C LYS A 369 -21.19 16.99 3.41
N ASP A 370 -21.78 17.63 4.35
CA ASP A 370 -21.86 17.39 5.81
C ASP A 370 -21.78 15.96 6.35
N GLY A 371 -20.83 15.16 5.82
CA GLY A 371 -20.42 13.94 6.47
C GLY A 371 -21.26 12.71 6.23
N GLN A 372 -22.17 12.70 5.28
CA GLN A 372 -22.88 11.48 4.90
C GLN A 372 -22.31 10.89 3.63
N PHE A 373 -21.77 9.70 3.73
CA PHE A 373 -21.39 8.89 2.58
C PHE A 373 -22.61 8.60 1.70
N ASP A 374 -22.47 8.53 0.39
CA ASP A 374 -23.48 8.24 -0.64
C ASP A 374 -24.61 9.26 -0.81
N LYS A 375 -24.98 10.01 0.20
CA LYS A 375 -26.07 10.99 0.11
C LYS A 375 -25.59 12.41 -0.15
N ASP A 376 -24.34 12.71 0.18
CA ASP A 376 -23.84 14.07 0.33
C ASP A 376 -22.63 14.40 -0.53
N GLY A 377 -22.44 13.62 -1.58
CA GLY A 377 -21.43 13.87 -2.58
C GLY A 377 -20.23 12.95 -2.46
N VAL A 378 -19.29 13.20 -3.31
CA VAL A 378 -18.10 12.39 -3.52
C VAL A 378 -17.03 12.78 -2.51
N TYR A 379 -16.24 11.82 -2.06
CA TYR A 379 -15.06 12.08 -1.24
C TYR A 379 -13.96 12.71 -2.07
N GLU A 380 -13.40 13.82 -1.56
CA GLU A 380 -12.32 14.55 -2.20
C GLU A 380 -11.09 14.59 -1.29
N ILE A 381 -9.90 14.68 -1.88
CA ILE A 381 -8.65 14.83 -1.14
C ILE A 381 -8.43 16.31 -0.81
N TRP A 382 -8.17 16.58 0.47
CA TRP A 382 -7.79 17.86 0.99
C TRP A 382 -6.47 17.79 1.75
N ARG A 383 -5.67 18.82 1.67
CA ARG A 383 -4.54 19.04 2.57
C ARG A 383 -4.96 20.02 3.66
N TYR A 384 -4.61 19.71 4.89
CA TYR A 384 -4.68 20.59 6.06
C TYR A 384 -3.29 20.79 6.62
N THR A 385 -2.94 22.05 6.95
CA THR A 385 -1.68 22.37 7.62
C THR A 385 -1.96 22.71 9.09
N ILE A 386 -1.36 21.95 9.99
CA ILE A 386 -1.49 22.08 11.44
C ILE A 386 -0.21 22.73 11.97
N SER A 387 -0.32 23.91 12.58
CA SER A 387 0.82 24.59 13.17
C SER A 387 1.34 23.90 14.42
N ASP A 388 2.53 24.29 14.87
CA ASP A 388 3.18 23.66 16.04
C ASP A 388 2.38 23.81 17.33
N ASP A 389 1.54 24.83 17.44
CA ASP A 389 0.62 25.03 18.57
C ASP A 389 -0.71 24.27 18.42
N GLY A 390 -0.87 23.48 17.34
CA GLY A 390 -2.02 22.62 17.11
C GLY A 390 -3.22 23.32 16.46
N GLN A 391 -3.04 24.51 15.87
CA GLN A 391 -4.11 25.20 15.15
C GLN A 391 -4.08 24.81 13.65
N ILE A 392 -5.24 24.75 13.02
CA ILE A 392 -5.32 24.63 11.56
C ILE A 392 -4.98 26.00 10.98
N SER A 393 -3.85 26.10 10.30
CA SER A 393 -3.34 27.35 9.73
C SER A 393 -3.66 27.52 8.25
N ASP A 394 -3.86 26.43 7.51
CA ASP A 394 -4.21 26.43 6.09
C ASP A 394 -4.99 25.18 5.71
N SER A 395 -5.78 25.27 4.63
CA SER A 395 -6.38 24.12 3.98
C SER A 395 -6.46 24.32 2.47
N LYS A 396 -6.22 23.25 1.73
CA LYS A 396 -6.25 23.26 0.27
C LYS A 396 -6.92 22.02 -0.29
N GLN A 397 -7.91 22.22 -1.14
CA GLN A 397 -8.52 21.14 -1.89
C GLN A 397 -7.56 20.67 -3.01
N ILE A 398 -7.30 19.37 -3.07
CA ILE A 398 -6.42 18.74 -4.06
C ILE A 398 -7.24 18.19 -5.23
N THR A 399 -8.21 17.33 -4.97
CA THR A 399 -9.15 16.83 -6.00
C THR A 399 -10.44 17.65 -5.98
N LYS A 400 -11.09 17.81 -7.14
CA LYS A 400 -12.27 18.68 -7.28
C LYS A 400 -13.27 18.10 -8.26
N ASN A 401 -14.54 18.23 -7.93
CA ASN A 401 -15.65 17.85 -8.80
C ASN A 401 -15.46 16.45 -9.42
N SER A 402 -14.93 15.52 -8.62
CA SER A 402 -14.68 14.15 -9.05
C SER A 402 -16.00 13.42 -9.26
N GLU A 403 -16.05 12.51 -10.24
CA GLU A 403 -17.22 11.67 -10.49
C GLU A 403 -17.34 10.53 -9.49
N LYS A 404 -16.19 10.09 -8.93
CA LYS A 404 -16.08 8.96 -8.00
C LYS A 404 -15.22 9.33 -6.79
N ASN A 405 -15.40 8.57 -5.72
CA ASN A 405 -14.70 8.78 -4.46
C ASN A 405 -13.18 8.73 -4.62
N ASN A 406 -12.47 9.65 -3.99
CA ASN A 406 -11.02 9.61 -3.82
C ASN A 406 -10.72 9.20 -2.37
N SER A 407 -10.00 8.11 -2.18
CA SER A 407 -9.80 7.51 -0.87
C SER A 407 -8.38 7.01 -0.65
N ARG A 408 -8.05 6.81 0.62
CA ARG A 408 -6.77 6.26 1.06
C ARG A 408 -5.55 6.95 0.43
N PRO A 409 -5.46 8.29 0.55
CA PRO A 409 -4.30 9.02 0.08
C PRO A 409 -3.03 8.52 0.75
N PHE A 410 -1.92 8.62 0.04
CA PHE A 410 -0.61 8.23 0.53
C PHE A 410 0.48 9.13 -0.04
N ILE A 411 1.19 9.85 0.84
CA ILE A 411 2.42 10.56 0.49
C ILE A 411 3.55 9.54 0.44
N ILE A 412 4.24 9.52 -0.68
CA ILE A 412 5.25 8.51 -0.99
C ILE A 412 6.56 8.84 -0.27
N PRO A 413 7.07 7.98 0.63
CA PRO A 413 8.36 8.20 1.27
C PRO A 413 9.49 8.36 0.25
N GLY A 414 10.43 9.27 0.54
CA GLY A 414 11.57 9.58 -0.32
C GLY A 414 11.25 10.52 -1.49
N SER A 415 9.99 10.89 -1.70
CA SER A 415 9.55 11.66 -2.88
C SER A 415 9.68 13.18 -2.76
N LYS A 416 10.38 13.70 -1.76
CA LYS A 416 10.49 15.17 -1.51
C LYS A 416 10.75 15.99 -2.76
N ASN A 417 11.63 15.52 -3.62
CA ASN A 417 12.03 16.18 -4.85
C ASN A 417 11.46 15.50 -6.11
N SER A 418 10.62 14.49 -5.96
CA SER A 418 9.98 13.79 -7.07
C SER A 418 8.74 14.53 -7.55
N PRO A 419 8.43 14.50 -8.84
CA PRO A 419 7.15 15.01 -9.34
C PRO A 419 5.95 14.25 -8.76
N LEU A 420 6.10 12.95 -8.44
CA LEU A 420 5.07 12.09 -7.89
C LEU A 420 5.24 12.01 -6.37
N ARG A 421 4.40 12.75 -5.65
CA ARG A 421 4.40 12.75 -4.18
C ARG A 421 3.18 12.09 -3.57
N LEU A 422 2.01 12.29 -4.14
CA LEU A 422 0.74 11.86 -3.61
C LEU A 422 0.04 10.89 -4.57
N ALA A 423 -0.38 9.75 -4.05
CA ALA A 423 -1.21 8.80 -4.77
C ALA A 423 -2.42 8.40 -3.92
N TRP A 424 -3.50 7.93 -4.56
CA TRP A 424 -4.73 7.54 -3.88
C TRP A 424 -5.55 6.54 -4.70
N MET A 425 -6.54 5.93 -4.09
CA MET A 425 -7.57 5.15 -4.79
C MET A 425 -8.69 6.07 -5.26
N ASN A 426 -9.20 5.83 -6.47
CA ASN A 426 -10.36 6.52 -7.01
C ASN A 426 -11.36 5.52 -7.56
N GLY A 427 -12.60 5.58 -7.13
CA GLY A 427 -13.67 4.67 -7.56
C GLY A 427 -14.65 4.35 -6.45
N ASP A 428 -15.54 3.41 -6.76
CA ASP A 428 -16.55 2.93 -5.82
C ASP A 428 -15.99 1.72 -5.06
N TYR A 429 -15.33 2.00 -3.96
CA TYR A 429 -14.82 0.97 -3.08
C TYR A 429 -15.94 0.42 -2.21
N TYR A 430 -16.32 -0.84 -2.41
CA TYR A 430 -17.42 -1.46 -1.70
C TYR A 430 -17.01 -2.36 -0.54
N TYR A 431 -15.92 -3.05 -0.68
CA TYR A 431 -15.46 -3.99 0.31
C TYR A 431 -13.96 -4.28 0.11
N TRP A 432 -13.25 -4.62 1.18
CA TRP A 432 -11.82 -4.91 1.11
C TRP A 432 -11.49 -6.19 0.34
N MET A 433 -12.48 -7.03 0.07
CA MET A 433 -12.33 -8.29 -0.64
C MET A 433 -13.31 -8.37 -1.82
N VAL A 434 -12.81 -8.78 -2.98
CA VAL A 434 -13.66 -9.02 -4.15
C VAL A 434 -14.46 -10.30 -3.98
N GLN A 435 -15.77 -10.26 -4.23
CA GLN A 435 -16.68 -11.41 -4.05
C GLN A 435 -17.60 -11.62 -5.25
N LYS A 436 -17.89 -12.89 -5.57
CA LYS A 436 -18.65 -13.28 -6.76
C LYS A 436 -20.07 -12.73 -6.85
N ASN A 437 -20.83 -12.80 -5.77
CA ASN A 437 -22.28 -12.62 -5.82
C ASN A 437 -22.75 -11.20 -5.54
N TYR A 438 -21.81 -10.25 -5.43
CA TYR A 438 -22.13 -8.88 -5.08
C TYR A 438 -21.50 -7.95 -6.11
N PRO A 439 -22.18 -6.87 -6.50
CA PRO A 439 -21.59 -5.82 -7.32
C PRO A 439 -20.61 -4.99 -6.48
N MET A 440 -19.75 -5.65 -5.77
CA MET A 440 -18.79 -5.10 -4.83
C MET A 440 -17.41 -5.71 -5.04
N GLY A 441 -16.52 -5.40 -4.25
CA GLY A 441 -15.11 -5.55 -4.44
C GLY A 441 -14.57 -4.14 -4.53
N TYR A 442 -13.42 -3.95 -5.09
CA TYR A 442 -12.86 -2.62 -5.24
C TYR A 442 -12.77 -2.20 -6.72
N PRO A 443 -13.88 -1.78 -7.36
CA PRO A 443 -13.81 -1.18 -8.70
C PRO A 443 -13.18 0.20 -8.60
N THR A 444 -11.93 0.22 -8.14
CA THR A 444 -11.08 1.38 -7.95
C THR A 444 -9.88 1.31 -8.87
N ASN A 445 -9.38 2.48 -9.25
CA ASN A 445 -8.08 2.64 -9.88
C ASN A 445 -7.12 3.34 -8.92
N ILE A 446 -5.82 3.30 -9.21
CA ILE A 446 -4.81 4.08 -8.50
C ILE A 446 -4.52 5.33 -9.28
N ARG A 447 -4.53 6.48 -8.62
CA ARG A 447 -4.26 7.80 -9.20
C ARG A 447 -3.14 8.51 -8.48
N MET A 448 -2.60 9.54 -9.14
CA MET A 448 -1.53 10.40 -8.63
C MET A 448 -1.79 11.87 -8.98
N ASP A 449 -1.18 12.76 -8.21
CA ASP A 449 -1.27 14.22 -8.39
C ASP A 449 -0.28 14.77 -9.43
N CYS A 450 0.38 13.92 -10.18
CA CYS A 450 1.42 14.27 -11.14
C CYS A 450 0.92 14.11 -12.58
N GLN A 451 1.29 15.04 -13.45
CA GLN A 451 1.15 14.86 -14.89
C GLN A 451 2.30 13.99 -15.39
N TRP A 452 1.96 12.84 -15.97
CA TRP A 452 2.92 11.94 -16.58
C TRP A 452 2.91 12.07 -18.10
N GLN A 453 4.08 12.27 -18.66
CA GLN A 453 4.28 12.17 -20.11
C GLN A 453 5.40 11.18 -20.38
N GLU A 454 5.02 10.05 -20.93
CA GLU A 454 5.98 9.05 -21.38
C GLU A 454 6.82 9.61 -22.53
N LYS A 455 8.13 9.39 -22.44
CA LYS A 455 9.00 9.74 -23.55
C LYS A 455 8.66 8.82 -24.72
N GLN A 456 8.13 9.37 -25.80
CA GLN A 456 7.97 8.63 -27.04
C GLN A 456 9.37 8.22 -27.53
N THR A 457 9.76 7.00 -27.23
CA THR A 457 10.90 6.38 -27.88
C THR A 457 10.52 6.19 -29.35
N LYS A 458 11.30 6.73 -30.27
CA LYS A 458 11.19 6.34 -31.68
C LYS A 458 11.15 4.81 -31.69
N LYS A 459 10.08 4.20 -32.26
CA LYS A 459 10.01 2.74 -32.38
C LYS A 459 11.38 2.25 -32.87
N ASP A 460 12.11 1.61 -31.96
CA ASP A 460 13.40 1.07 -32.34
C ASP A 460 13.10 -0.03 -33.37
N ARG A 461 13.41 0.20 -34.61
CA ARG A 461 13.14 -0.74 -35.73
C ARG A 461 13.77 -2.12 -35.50
N LYS A 462 14.62 -2.24 -34.48
CA LYS A 462 15.25 -3.49 -34.05
C LYS A 462 14.41 -4.31 -33.08
N VAL A 463 13.39 -3.73 -32.42
CA VAL A 463 12.52 -4.46 -31.50
C VAL A 463 11.49 -5.26 -32.31
N LYS A 464 11.56 -6.57 -32.20
CA LYS A 464 10.57 -7.50 -32.75
C LYS A 464 9.45 -7.72 -31.76
N THR A 465 8.21 -7.64 -32.24
CA THR A 465 7.01 -7.82 -31.39
C THR A 465 6.11 -8.92 -31.95
N ILE A 466 5.60 -9.77 -31.08
CA ILE A 466 4.60 -10.79 -31.41
C ILE A 466 3.44 -10.63 -30.43
N ASN A 467 2.22 -10.61 -30.97
CA ASN A 467 0.98 -10.60 -30.19
C ASN A 467 0.19 -11.88 -30.45
N LYS A 468 -0.36 -12.47 -29.39
CA LYS A 468 -1.18 -13.67 -29.45
C LYS A 468 -2.26 -13.62 -28.38
N GLU A 469 -3.51 -13.77 -28.77
CA GLU A 469 -4.58 -14.07 -27.83
C GLU A 469 -4.50 -15.54 -27.41
N VAL A 470 -4.61 -15.80 -26.11
CA VAL A 470 -4.61 -17.13 -25.52
C VAL A 470 -5.92 -17.32 -24.80
N VAL A 471 -6.69 -18.33 -25.22
CA VAL A 471 -7.92 -18.75 -24.60
C VAL A 471 -7.63 -19.98 -23.76
N MET A 472 -7.94 -19.91 -22.48
CA MET A 472 -7.83 -21.05 -21.54
C MET A 472 -9.22 -21.66 -21.36
N ASP A 473 -9.37 -22.89 -21.75
CA ASP A 473 -10.57 -23.67 -21.44
C ASP A 473 -10.56 -24.10 -19.97
N ALA A 474 -11.74 -24.23 -19.37
CA ALA A 474 -11.89 -24.58 -17.95
C ALA A 474 -11.34 -25.98 -17.59
N GLU A 475 -11.07 -26.83 -18.58
CA GLU A 475 -10.62 -28.22 -18.38
C GLU A 475 -9.13 -28.44 -18.57
N ALA A 476 -8.33 -27.38 -18.69
CA ALA A 476 -6.87 -27.44 -18.75
C ALA A 476 -6.26 -27.25 -20.13
N TYR A 477 -5.49 -26.23 -20.25
CA TYR A 477 -4.67 -26.01 -21.41
C TYR A 477 -3.19 -26.14 -21.03
N ALA A 478 -2.64 -27.34 -21.18
CA ALA A 478 -1.20 -27.53 -21.22
C ALA A 478 -0.78 -27.77 -22.68
N GLY A 479 0.28 -27.12 -23.12
CA GLY A 479 0.78 -27.31 -24.49
C GLY A 479 1.44 -26.07 -25.08
N VAL A 480 1.78 -26.19 -26.35
CA VAL A 480 2.46 -25.12 -27.10
C VAL A 480 1.45 -24.07 -27.55
N VAL A 481 1.66 -22.83 -27.09
CA VAL A 481 0.87 -21.65 -27.48
C VAL A 481 1.41 -21.00 -28.75
N LEU A 482 2.75 -20.90 -28.84
CA LEU A 482 3.44 -20.21 -29.93
C LEU A 482 4.79 -20.85 -30.19
N LYS A 483 5.11 -21.08 -31.47
CA LYS A 483 6.47 -21.46 -31.90
C LYS A 483 6.96 -20.48 -32.97
N LYS A 484 8.14 -19.92 -32.76
CA LYS A 484 8.73 -18.96 -33.71
C LYS A 484 10.26 -19.07 -33.72
N GLY A 485 10.84 -19.41 -34.87
CA GLY A 485 12.28 -19.67 -34.99
C GLY A 485 12.74 -20.77 -34.02
N ASN A 486 13.73 -20.47 -33.18
CA ASN A 486 14.21 -21.37 -32.14
C ASN A 486 13.53 -21.20 -30.79
N MET A 487 12.44 -20.42 -30.72
CA MET A 487 11.67 -20.15 -29.50
C MET A 487 10.35 -20.94 -29.50
N THR A 488 10.00 -21.48 -28.34
CA THR A 488 8.67 -22.00 -28.03
C THR A 488 8.16 -21.33 -26.77
N TYR A 489 6.92 -20.85 -26.80
CA TYR A 489 6.16 -20.44 -25.62
C TYR A 489 5.09 -21.50 -25.39
N ALA A 490 5.12 -22.16 -24.25
CA ALA A 490 4.21 -23.22 -23.87
C ALA A 490 3.66 -22.98 -22.46
N ILE A 491 2.60 -23.70 -22.13
CA ILE A 491 2.04 -23.77 -20.78
C ILE A 491 2.31 -25.20 -20.29
N ASP A 492 2.90 -25.34 -19.12
CA ASP A 492 3.18 -26.64 -18.53
C ASP A 492 1.93 -27.27 -17.85
N ASN A 493 2.07 -28.48 -17.31
CA ASN A 493 0.97 -29.21 -16.68
C ASN A 493 0.48 -28.57 -15.36
N ASP A 494 1.28 -27.67 -14.78
CA ASP A 494 0.92 -26.90 -13.58
C ASP A 494 0.38 -25.51 -13.93
N TYR A 495 0.13 -25.26 -15.23
CA TYR A 495 -0.39 -24.00 -15.79
C TYR A 495 0.55 -22.80 -15.70
N TYR A 496 1.86 -23.03 -15.65
CA TYR A 496 2.84 -21.95 -15.74
C TYR A 496 3.33 -21.75 -17.19
N PRO A 497 3.52 -20.51 -17.63
CA PRO A 497 4.21 -20.23 -18.87
C PRO A 497 5.66 -20.71 -18.83
N VAL A 498 6.10 -21.33 -19.90
CA VAL A 498 7.48 -21.77 -20.11
C VAL A 498 7.95 -21.29 -21.47
N VAL A 499 9.01 -20.47 -21.47
CA VAL A 499 9.71 -20.08 -22.69
C VAL A 499 10.92 -20.99 -22.88
N THR A 500 11.00 -21.66 -24.01
CA THR A 500 12.18 -22.45 -24.40
C THR A 500 12.87 -21.77 -25.57
N ILE A 501 14.18 -21.51 -25.45
CA ILE A 501 15.03 -20.94 -26.48
C ILE A 501 16.20 -21.90 -26.72
N GLY A 502 16.24 -22.52 -27.89
CA GLY A 502 17.18 -23.60 -28.15
C GLY A 502 16.97 -24.75 -27.14
N ASN A 503 17.96 -25.02 -26.30
CA ASN A 503 17.93 -26.07 -25.28
C ASN A 503 17.67 -25.55 -23.86
N LYS A 504 17.41 -24.23 -23.67
CA LYS A 504 17.20 -23.62 -22.36
C LYS A 504 15.73 -23.31 -22.16
N SER A 505 15.19 -23.67 -21.01
CA SER A 505 13.81 -23.39 -20.63
C SER A 505 13.75 -22.45 -19.42
N TYR A 506 12.81 -21.51 -19.48
CA TYR A 506 12.58 -20.47 -18.49
C TYR A 506 11.11 -20.52 -18.09
N ARG A 507 10.83 -20.97 -16.89
CA ARG A 507 9.48 -21.02 -16.32
C ARG A 507 9.13 -19.70 -15.67
N SER A 508 7.94 -19.16 -15.94
CA SER A 508 7.42 -18.01 -15.22
C SER A 508 7.14 -18.34 -13.75
N GLN A 509 7.19 -17.34 -12.88
CA GLN A 509 6.76 -17.47 -11.48
C GLN A 509 5.24 -17.26 -11.31
N ASN A 510 4.55 -16.92 -12.39
CA ASN A 510 3.15 -16.51 -12.39
C ASN A 510 2.27 -17.55 -13.10
N VAL A 511 1.47 -18.26 -12.33
CA VAL A 511 0.52 -19.24 -12.84
C VAL A 511 -0.57 -18.57 -13.68
N LEU A 512 -1.12 -19.27 -14.66
CA LEU A 512 -2.17 -18.77 -15.55
C LEU A 512 -3.58 -19.19 -15.10
N LEU A 513 -3.67 -20.30 -14.41
CA LEU A 513 -4.93 -20.87 -13.95
C LEU A 513 -4.77 -21.40 -12.53
N VAL A 514 -5.80 -21.28 -11.73
CA VAL A 514 -5.86 -21.78 -10.35
C VAL A 514 -7.17 -22.52 -10.13
N SER A 515 -7.24 -23.29 -9.06
CA SER A 515 -8.48 -23.97 -8.64
C SER A 515 -9.58 -22.97 -8.29
N ASP A 516 -10.82 -23.39 -8.31
CA ASP A 516 -11.98 -22.50 -8.08
C ASP A 516 -12.02 -21.87 -6.68
N ASN A 517 -11.39 -22.50 -5.70
CA ASN A 517 -11.33 -22.01 -4.31
C ASN A 517 -10.03 -21.27 -3.96
N TRP A 518 -9.20 -20.92 -4.93
CA TRP A 518 -7.90 -20.27 -4.71
C TRP A 518 -8.00 -18.98 -3.90
N ALA A 519 -9.11 -18.26 -4.02
CA ALA A 519 -9.35 -16.98 -3.33
C ALA A 519 -9.87 -17.15 -1.89
N GLN A 520 -10.22 -18.37 -1.48
CA GLN A 520 -10.75 -18.63 -0.16
C GLN A 520 -9.71 -18.34 0.92
N ASN A 521 -10.11 -17.64 1.97
CA ASN A 521 -9.28 -17.43 3.15
C ASN A 521 -9.72 -18.29 4.32
N SER A 522 -8.98 -18.27 5.43
CA SER A 522 -9.27 -19.03 6.64
C SER A 522 -10.61 -18.67 7.31
N THR A 523 -11.22 -17.55 6.96
CA THR A 523 -12.54 -17.14 7.44
C THR A 523 -13.67 -17.59 6.53
N GLY A 524 -13.36 -18.23 5.39
CA GLY A 524 -14.35 -18.68 4.40
C GLY A 524 -15.11 -17.56 3.70
N THR A 525 -14.60 -16.33 3.74
CA THR A 525 -15.33 -15.16 3.23
C THR A 525 -15.22 -14.96 1.73
N THR A 526 -14.27 -15.61 1.07
CA THR A 526 -14.23 -15.69 -0.40
C THR A 526 -14.62 -17.10 -0.81
N GLY A 527 -15.73 -17.19 -1.46
CA GLY A 527 -16.26 -18.47 -1.91
C GLY A 527 -15.61 -19.00 -3.17
N ASP A 528 -15.96 -20.21 -3.46
CA ASP A 528 -15.72 -20.87 -4.74
C ASP A 528 -16.17 -20.00 -5.92
N ASN A 529 -15.57 -20.20 -7.07
CA ASN A 529 -15.92 -19.52 -8.32
C ASN A 529 -15.78 -17.98 -8.27
N HIS A 530 -14.64 -17.50 -7.85
CA HIS A 530 -14.34 -16.07 -7.88
C HIS A 530 -14.56 -15.48 -9.29
N PRO A 531 -15.28 -14.34 -9.44
CA PRO A 531 -15.72 -13.83 -10.74
C PRO A 531 -14.58 -13.33 -11.63
N THR A 532 -13.41 -13.14 -11.07
CA THR A 532 -12.26 -12.56 -11.76
C THR A 532 -11.28 -13.60 -12.29
N LYS A 533 -11.66 -14.89 -12.32
CA LYS A 533 -10.86 -15.94 -12.94
C LYS A 533 -10.67 -15.63 -14.44
N LEU A 534 -9.41 -15.50 -14.84
CA LEU A 534 -9.10 -15.21 -16.24
C LEU A 534 -9.15 -16.49 -17.07
N THR A 535 -9.95 -16.45 -18.12
CA THR A 535 -10.06 -17.54 -19.11
C THR A 535 -9.45 -17.14 -20.46
N THR A 536 -9.21 -15.85 -20.67
CA THR A 536 -8.59 -15.30 -21.89
C THR A 536 -7.59 -14.23 -21.51
N TRP A 537 -6.45 -14.20 -22.17
CA TRP A 537 -5.44 -13.18 -21.96
C TRP A 537 -4.60 -12.93 -23.24
N ASN A 538 -4.03 -11.73 -23.34
CA ASN A 538 -3.20 -11.32 -24.46
C ASN A 538 -1.73 -11.48 -24.11
N LEU A 539 -1.03 -12.34 -24.87
CA LEU A 539 0.42 -12.48 -24.83
C LEU A 539 1.04 -11.47 -25.79
N THR A 540 1.96 -10.66 -25.27
CA THR A 540 2.86 -9.85 -26.08
C THR A 540 4.30 -10.24 -25.76
N LEU A 541 5.08 -10.54 -26.79
CA LEU A 541 6.51 -10.81 -26.69
C LEU A 541 7.27 -9.70 -27.41
N THR A 542 8.25 -9.10 -26.73
CA THR A 542 9.16 -8.12 -27.36
C THR A 542 10.59 -8.59 -27.22
N TYR A 543 11.38 -8.42 -28.29
CA TYR A 543 12.79 -8.77 -28.30
C TYR A 543 13.63 -7.67 -28.94
N ASP A 544 14.60 -7.12 -28.22
CA ASP A 544 15.48 -6.04 -28.65
C ASP A 544 16.86 -6.51 -29.19
N GLY A 545 17.07 -7.81 -29.31
CA GLY A 545 18.34 -8.43 -29.65
C GLY A 545 19.19 -8.89 -28.47
N LYS A 546 18.75 -8.60 -27.24
CA LYS A 546 19.42 -8.99 -25.99
C LYS A 546 18.46 -9.47 -24.92
N VAL A 547 17.25 -8.91 -24.89
CA VAL A 547 16.26 -9.16 -23.85
C VAL A 547 14.95 -9.53 -24.51
N LEU A 548 14.40 -10.68 -24.14
CA LEU A 548 13.03 -11.08 -24.43
C LEU A 548 12.16 -10.73 -23.21
N THR A 549 11.15 -9.90 -23.44
CA THR A 549 10.14 -9.57 -22.42
C THR A 549 8.81 -10.18 -22.81
N CYS A 550 8.22 -10.92 -21.89
CA CYS A 550 6.90 -11.53 -22.02
C CYS A 550 5.90 -10.71 -21.20
N TYR A 551 4.83 -10.28 -21.84
CA TYR A 551 3.75 -9.52 -21.23
C TYR A 551 2.48 -10.35 -21.23
N ARG A 552 1.71 -10.28 -20.16
CA ARG A 552 0.36 -10.82 -20.02
C ARG A 552 -0.60 -9.67 -19.75
N ASN A 553 -1.53 -9.42 -20.67
CA ASN A 553 -2.45 -8.27 -20.63
C ASN A 553 -1.72 -6.91 -20.43
N GLY A 554 -0.57 -6.72 -21.05
CA GLY A 554 0.25 -5.52 -20.94
C GLY A 554 1.17 -5.48 -19.70
N LEU A 555 1.05 -6.42 -18.76
CA LEU A 555 1.86 -6.52 -17.55
C LEU A 555 3.13 -7.32 -17.82
N VAL A 556 4.28 -6.85 -17.37
CA VAL A 556 5.51 -7.64 -17.45
C VAL A 556 5.37 -8.86 -16.54
N ASP A 557 5.46 -10.05 -17.14
CA ASP A 557 5.42 -11.33 -16.46
C ASP A 557 6.82 -11.94 -16.32
N GLN A 558 7.59 -11.94 -17.43
CA GLN A 558 8.90 -12.58 -17.47
C GLN A 558 9.88 -11.80 -18.35
N VAL A 559 11.12 -11.68 -17.89
CA VAL A 559 12.22 -11.05 -18.61
C VAL A 559 13.38 -12.04 -18.71
N ILE A 560 13.83 -12.33 -19.95
CA ILE A 560 14.86 -13.30 -20.26
C ILE A 560 16.00 -12.62 -21.02
N GLU A 561 17.18 -12.54 -20.43
CA GLU A 561 18.37 -12.07 -21.11
C GLU A 561 18.93 -13.18 -22.01
N THR A 562 18.96 -12.94 -23.33
CA THR A 562 19.44 -13.91 -24.30
C THR A 562 19.88 -13.22 -25.60
N LYS A 563 20.96 -13.72 -26.20
CA LYS A 563 21.39 -13.36 -27.56
C LYS A 563 21.12 -14.48 -28.58
N GLU A 564 20.63 -15.63 -28.09
CA GLU A 564 20.44 -16.84 -28.90
C GLU A 564 19.10 -16.88 -29.63
N LEU A 565 18.21 -15.90 -29.38
CA LEU A 565 16.88 -15.87 -29.95
C LEU A 565 16.89 -15.44 -31.42
N SER A 566 16.28 -16.28 -32.23
CA SER A 566 16.05 -15.99 -33.67
C SER A 566 14.57 -16.18 -34.01
N PHE A 567 13.89 -15.12 -34.45
CA PHE A 567 12.56 -15.15 -35.07
C PHE A 567 12.25 -14.00 -36.01
#